data_f883e9c10532a8e9f8c3926314cec550
#
_entry.id   f883e9c10532a8e9f8c3926314cec550
#
_cell.length_a   1.000
_cell.length_b   1.000
_cell.length_c   1.000
_cell.angle_alpha   90.00
_cell.angle_beta   90.00
_cell.angle_gamma   90.00
#
_symmetry.space_group_name_H-M   'P 1'
#
loop_
_entity.id
_entity.type
_entity.pdbx_description
1 polymer ?
#
loop_
_entity_poly.entity_id
_entity_poly.type
_entity_poly.pdbx_seq_one_letter_code
_entity_poly.pdbx_strand_id
1 'polypeptide(L)'
;MSRKVLFVATVLRMHVLVFHLPYMRWFQEQGYEVHLCCANDTPDPHPQVPYCDRWVELPFSRSPFSAANREVFRRLKQLIDAEDYALIHCNTPVGGLLGRLAARAARKRGTRVVYTAHGFHFFTGAPLKNWLLYYPAERLLSRWTDLLITINGEDYARAKRFAAGRVALVSGVGVDLARFRGPVDRAAVRAGLGIGPEDAVLITVGEHSERKNHETVIAAAAPIEGAHVLFCGVGDRQAALEKQARELDMEDRVHFLGFRKDIPALLAASDVFVFPSLQEGLPVAQMEAMAAGLPCVVSDVRGNNDLIAPGEGGFLRAPRDVSGFTQDIARLLADPALRARMGERNRREMRRYSLEAVLAQMTALYRGLLDGREP
;
A
#
# COMPACT_ATOMS: atom_id res chain seq x y z
N MET A 1 -20.16 0.80 -28.29
CA MET A 1 -18.85 0.89 -27.59
C MET A 1 -18.50 -0.50 -27.09
N SER A 2 -17.22 -0.86 -27.12
CA SER A 2 -16.75 -2.12 -26.54
C SER A 2 -17.15 -2.24 -25.07
N ARG A 3 -17.46 -3.45 -24.62
CA ARG A 3 -17.72 -3.74 -23.20
C ARG A 3 -16.64 -4.61 -22.57
N LYS A 4 -15.38 -4.45 -23.04
CA LYS A 4 -14.22 -5.13 -22.48
C LYS A 4 -13.33 -4.19 -21.73
N VAL A 5 -12.80 -4.62 -20.59
CA VAL A 5 -11.79 -3.89 -19.83
C VAL A 5 -10.59 -4.78 -19.55
N LEU A 6 -9.39 -4.20 -19.56
CA LEU A 6 -8.15 -4.92 -19.28
C LEU A 6 -7.45 -4.33 -18.06
N PHE A 7 -7.19 -5.17 -17.06
CA PHE A 7 -6.29 -4.86 -15.96
C PHE A 7 -4.88 -5.39 -16.29
N VAL A 8 -3.87 -4.54 -16.13
CA VAL A 8 -2.46 -4.89 -16.34
C VAL A 8 -1.69 -4.63 -15.05
N ALA A 9 -1.04 -5.67 -14.53
CA ALA A 9 -0.19 -5.60 -13.36
C ALA A 9 1.04 -6.51 -13.52
N THR A 10 2.06 -6.35 -12.68
CA THR A 10 3.25 -7.20 -12.76
C THR A 10 2.99 -8.59 -12.17
N VAL A 11 2.24 -8.67 -11.05
CA VAL A 11 2.05 -9.91 -10.28
C VAL A 11 0.60 -10.06 -9.82
N LEU A 12 0.15 -11.31 -9.68
CA LEU A 12 -1.21 -11.66 -9.30
C LEU A 12 -1.42 -11.57 -7.78
N ARG A 13 -0.68 -12.39 -6.99
CA ARG A 13 -0.90 -12.59 -5.56
C ARG A 13 -0.71 -11.31 -4.76
N MET A 14 0.45 -10.68 -4.93
CA MET A 14 0.88 -9.56 -4.10
C MET A 14 0.30 -8.22 -4.55
N HIS A 15 -0.47 -8.18 -5.65
CA HIS A 15 -1.03 -6.93 -6.14
C HIS A 15 -2.49 -7.04 -6.56
N VAL A 16 -2.83 -7.90 -7.54
CA VAL A 16 -4.19 -7.99 -8.09
C VAL A 16 -5.18 -8.50 -7.04
N LEU A 17 -4.87 -9.65 -6.42
CA LEU A 17 -5.76 -10.27 -5.42
C LEU A 17 -5.92 -9.44 -4.16
N VAL A 18 -4.96 -8.54 -3.87
CA VAL A 18 -5.02 -7.67 -2.69
C VAL A 18 -5.79 -6.39 -2.96
N PHE A 19 -5.63 -5.78 -4.15
CA PHE A 19 -6.07 -4.40 -4.36
C PHE A 19 -7.12 -4.21 -5.47
N HIS A 20 -7.25 -5.14 -6.45
CA HIS A 20 -8.04 -4.86 -7.65
C HIS A 20 -9.35 -5.60 -7.75
N LEU A 21 -9.60 -6.62 -6.94
CA LEU A 21 -10.85 -7.40 -7.00
C LEU A 21 -12.11 -6.54 -6.86
N PRO A 22 -12.17 -5.51 -5.99
CA PRO A 22 -13.36 -4.67 -5.88
C PRO A 22 -13.68 -3.90 -7.17
N TYR A 23 -12.64 -3.47 -7.91
CA TYR A 23 -12.82 -2.76 -9.18
C TYR A 23 -13.21 -3.73 -10.30
N MET A 24 -12.59 -4.91 -10.37
CA MET A 24 -12.94 -5.96 -11.33
C MET A 24 -14.39 -6.39 -11.16
N ARG A 25 -14.81 -6.64 -9.89
CA ARG A 25 -16.20 -6.93 -9.54
C ARG A 25 -17.15 -5.84 -10.04
N TRP A 26 -16.83 -4.58 -9.75
CA TRP A 26 -17.67 -3.46 -10.18
C TRP A 26 -17.83 -3.42 -11.71
N PHE A 27 -16.76 -3.65 -12.50
CA PHE A 27 -16.85 -3.70 -13.95
C PHE A 27 -17.76 -4.84 -14.44
N GLN A 28 -17.68 -6.04 -13.86
CA GLN A 28 -18.60 -7.12 -14.19
C GLN A 28 -20.07 -6.76 -13.86
N GLU A 29 -20.32 -6.16 -12.71
CA GLU A 29 -21.66 -5.67 -12.30
C GLU A 29 -22.21 -4.60 -13.25
N GLN A 30 -21.33 -3.84 -13.94
CA GLN A 30 -21.73 -2.91 -15.01
C GLN A 30 -21.86 -3.58 -16.39
N GLY A 31 -21.69 -4.90 -16.48
CA GLY A 31 -21.82 -5.67 -17.72
C GLY A 31 -20.60 -5.61 -18.63
N TYR A 32 -19.41 -5.33 -18.09
CA TYR A 32 -18.16 -5.44 -18.83
C TYR A 32 -17.54 -6.85 -18.69
N GLU A 33 -16.97 -7.33 -19.76
CA GLU A 33 -16.05 -8.47 -19.75
C GLU A 33 -14.69 -8.02 -19.20
N VAL A 34 -14.22 -8.66 -18.13
CA VAL A 34 -13.00 -8.26 -17.40
C VAL A 34 -11.86 -9.19 -17.75
N HIS A 35 -10.86 -8.66 -18.42
CA HIS A 35 -9.60 -9.33 -18.70
C HIS A 35 -8.51 -8.90 -17.74
N LEU A 36 -7.60 -9.83 -17.44
CA LEU A 36 -6.43 -9.58 -16.61
C LEU A 36 -5.16 -10.00 -17.34
N CYS A 37 -4.09 -9.22 -17.21
CA CYS A 37 -2.77 -9.56 -17.72
C CYS A 37 -1.72 -9.34 -16.62
N CYS A 38 -1.15 -10.42 -16.08
CA CYS A 38 -0.09 -10.39 -15.06
C CYS A 38 0.65 -11.73 -15.02
N ALA A 39 1.77 -11.77 -14.29
CA ALA A 39 2.45 -13.03 -13.95
C ALA A 39 1.77 -13.71 -12.76
N ASN A 40 1.82 -15.04 -12.74
CA ASN A 40 1.44 -15.85 -11.60
C ASN A 40 2.60 -15.87 -10.59
N ASP A 41 2.38 -15.32 -9.40
CA ASP A 41 3.29 -15.39 -8.24
C ASP A 41 2.65 -16.17 -7.08
N THR A 42 1.61 -16.98 -7.38
CA THR A 42 0.98 -17.88 -6.41
C THR A 42 1.63 -19.27 -6.43
N PRO A 43 1.49 -20.07 -5.37
CA PRO A 43 1.92 -21.48 -5.38
C PRO A 43 1.07 -22.37 -6.30
N ASP A 44 -0.18 -21.97 -6.59
CA ASP A 44 -1.08 -22.70 -7.48
C ASP A 44 -0.72 -22.35 -8.93
N PRO A 45 -0.44 -23.34 -9.79
CA PRO A 45 -0.17 -23.10 -11.21
C PRO A 45 -1.40 -22.64 -12.00
N HIS A 46 -2.62 -22.87 -11.50
CA HIS A 46 -3.89 -22.53 -12.15
C HIS A 46 -4.88 -21.85 -11.18
N PRO A 47 -4.51 -20.72 -10.55
CA PRO A 47 -5.35 -20.10 -9.55
C PRO A 47 -6.62 -19.54 -10.17
N GLN A 48 -7.75 -19.71 -9.48
CA GLN A 48 -8.98 -19.02 -9.83
C GLN A 48 -8.88 -17.55 -9.43
N VAL A 49 -9.08 -16.67 -10.40
CA VAL A 49 -9.07 -15.21 -10.16
C VAL A 49 -10.51 -14.73 -10.11
N PRO A 50 -11.03 -14.32 -8.96
CA PRO A 50 -12.40 -13.81 -8.84
C PRO A 50 -12.63 -12.61 -9.75
N TYR A 51 -13.84 -12.52 -10.32
CA TYR A 51 -14.27 -11.39 -11.16
C TYR A 51 -13.40 -11.17 -12.40
N CYS A 52 -12.76 -12.22 -12.90
CA CYS A 52 -11.95 -12.24 -14.11
C CYS A 52 -12.53 -13.21 -15.13
N ASP A 53 -12.97 -12.70 -16.29
CA ASP A 53 -13.53 -13.55 -17.35
C ASP A 53 -12.42 -14.19 -18.19
N ARG A 54 -11.27 -13.49 -18.31
CA ARG A 54 -10.11 -14.02 -19.04
C ARG A 54 -8.81 -13.53 -18.42
N TRP A 55 -8.00 -14.46 -17.91
CA TRP A 55 -6.65 -14.19 -17.48
C TRP A 55 -5.62 -14.61 -18.53
N VAL A 56 -4.78 -13.66 -18.94
CA VAL A 56 -3.65 -13.90 -19.85
C VAL A 56 -2.37 -13.82 -19.05
N GLU A 57 -1.81 -14.95 -18.71
CA GLU A 57 -0.56 -15.01 -17.99
C GLU A 57 0.61 -14.58 -18.90
N LEU A 58 1.34 -13.56 -18.46
CA LEU A 58 2.58 -13.10 -19.09
C LEU A 58 3.69 -13.02 -18.05
N PRO A 59 4.93 -13.44 -18.38
CA PRO A 59 6.04 -13.51 -17.44
C PRO A 59 6.66 -12.13 -17.17
N PHE A 60 5.89 -11.22 -16.57
CA PHE A 60 6.38 -9.91 -16.18
C PHE A 60 7.55 -10.02 -15.20
N SER A 61 8.63 -9.30 -15.46
CA SER A 61 9.69 -9.08 -14.48
C SER A 61 9.49 -7.75 -13.77
N ARG A 62 9.77 -7.72 -12.47
CA ARG A 62 9.72 -6.46 -11.68
C ARG A 62 10.82 -5.47 -12.09
N SER A 63 11.93 -5.95 -12.67
CA SER A 63 12.98 -5.09 -13.21
C SER A 63 12.58 -4.56 -14.58
N PRO A 64 12.52 -3.23 -14.80
CA PRO A 64 12.18 -2.68 -16.11
C PRO A 64 13.21 -3.00 -17.21
N PHE A 65 14.44 -3.37 -16.81
CA PHE A 65 15.54 -3.69 -17.72
C PHE A 65 15.62 -5.18 -18.10
N SER A 66 14.75 -6.01 -17.57
CA SER A 66 14.73 -7.45 -17.88
C SER A 66 14.40 -7.68 -19.36
N ALA A 67 15.19 -8.55 -20.01
CA ALA A 67 14.94 -8.95 -21.40
C ALA A 67 13.58 -9.66 -21.58
N ALA A 68 13.09 -10.35 -20.53
CA ALA A 68 11.76 -10.98 -20.52
C ALA A 68 10.63 -9.98 -20.82
N ASN A 69 10.79 -8.72 -20.40
CA ASN A 69 9.79 -7.69 -20.64
C ASN A 69 9.63 -7.30 -22.11
N ARG A 70 10.57 -7.64 -23.01
CA ARG A 70 10.41 -7.45 -24.46
C ARG A 70 9.34 -8.39 -25.02
N GLU A 71 9.36 -9.65 -24.60
CA GLU A 71 8.36 -10.65 -25.01
C GLU A 71 6.98 -10.29 -24.38
N VAL A 72 6.97 -9.90 -23.11
CA VAL A 72 5.75 -9.41 -22.45
C VAL A 72 5.14 -8.25 -23.23
N PHE A 73 5.94 -7.25 -23.60
CA PHE A 73 5.47 -6.11 -24.40
C PHE A 73 4.88 -6.55 -25.75
N ARG A 74 5.57 -7.43 -26.47
CA ARG A 74 5.11 -7.94 -27.78
C ARG A 74 3.75 -8.63 -27.65
N ARG A 75 3.61 -9.55 -26.68
CA ARG A 75 2.37 -10.32 -26.46
C ARG A 75 1.24 -9.42 -25.95
N LEU A 76 1.54 -8.52 -25.01
CA LEU A 76 0.57 -7.56 -24.49
C LEU A 76 0.06 -6.63 -25.59
N LYS A 77 0.96 -6.14 -26.47
CA LYS A 77 0.57 -5.32 -27.60
C LYS A 77 -0.31 -6.09 -28.59
N GLN A 78 0.04 -7.34 -28.91
CA GLN A 78 -0.79 -8.21 -29.76
C GLN A 78 -2.19 -8.41 -29.18
N LEU A 79 -2.29 -8.69 -27.87
CA LEU A 79 -3.57 -8.82 -27.17
C LEU A 79 -4.39 -7.53 -27.28
N ILE A 80 -3.79 -6.37 -27.00
CA ILE A 80 -4.47 -5.07 -27.03
C ILE A 80 -4.90 -4.68 -28.44
N ASP A 81 -4.11 -5.03 -29.46
CA ASP A 81 -4.44 -4.71 -30.85
C ASP A 81 -5.52 -5.63 -31.43
N ALA A 82 -5.59 -6.87 -30.95
CA ALA A 82 -6.58 -7.87 -31.40
C ALA A 82 -7.95 -7.71 -30.74
N GLU A 83 -7.96 -7.15 -29.52
CA GLU A 83 -9.18 -6.94 -28.74
C GLU A 83 -9.59 -5.45 -28.79
N ASP A 84 -10.88 -5.20 -28.69
CA ASP A 84 -11.40 -3.84 -28.62
C ASP A 84 -11.76 -3.52 -27.17
N TYR A 85 -10.82 -2.93 -26.44
CA TYR A 85 -11.02 -2.55 -25.04
C TYR A 85 -11.61 -1.13 -24.90
N ALA A 86 -12.68 -0.99 -24.09
CA ALA A 86 -13.17 0.32 -23.69
C ALA A 86 -12.15 1.05 -22.77
N LEU A 87 -11.52 0.26 -21.86
CA LEU A 87 -10.58 0.80 -20.89
C LEU A 87 -9.46 -0.21 -20.59
N ILE A 88 -8.24 0.30 -20.46
CA ILE A 88 -7.06 -0.43 -19.99
C ILE A 88 -6.57 0.23 -18.71
N HIS A 89 -6.62 -0.48 -17.58
CA HIS A 89 -6.14 -0.01 -16.29
C HIS A 89 -4.77 -0.61 -15.98
N CYS A 90 -3.74 0.20 -16.07
CA CYS A 90 -2.36 -0.16 -15.82
C CYS A 90 -1.99 0.08 -14.35
N ASN A 91 -1.31 -0.90 -13.76
CA ASN A 91 -0.88 -0.88 -12.36
C ASN A 91 0.57 -1.35 -12.25
N THR A 92 1.22 -1.06 -11.14
CA THR A 92 2.63 -1.34 -10.89
C THR A 92 3.60 -0.60 -11.86
N PRO A 93 4.86 -0.37 -11.50
CA PRO A 93 5.77 0.40 -12.36
C PRO A 93 5.99 -0.21 -13.74
N VAL A 94 6.27 -1.53 -13.80
CA VAL A 94 6.52 -2.23 -15.07
C VAL A 94 5.22 -2.49 -15.84
N GLY A 95 4.15 -2.89 -15.16
CA GLY A 95 2.82 -3.03 -15.77
C GLY A 95 2.33 -1.69 -16.35
N GLY A 96 2.56 -0.60 -15.62
CA GLY A 96 2.29 0.77 -16.07
C GLY A 96 3.12 1.20 -17.27
N LEU A 97 4.41 0.88 -17.29
CA LEU A 97 5.29 1.16 -18.42
C LEU A 97 4.82 0.42 -19.68
N LEU A 98 4.73 -0.91 -19.59
CA LEU A 98 4.45 -1.76 -20.74
C LEU A 98 3.00 -1.60 -21.24
N GLY A 99 2.04 -1.47 -20.32
CA GLY A 99 0.63 -1.28 -20.65
C GLY A 99 0.38 0.03 -21.41
N ARG A 100 0.89 1.16 -20.91
CA ARG A 100 0.75 2.47 -21.57
C ARG A 100 1.43 2.50 -22.93
N LEU A 101 2.61 1.88 -23.07
CA LEU A 101 3.30 1.79 -24.37
C LEU A 101 2.53 0.90 -25.36
N ALA A 102 2.04 -0.26 -24.92
CA ALA A 102 1.30 -1.19 -25.77
C ALA A 102 -0.06 -0.62 -26.22
N ALA A 103 -0.71 0.15 -25.34
CA ALA A 103 -2.02 0.75 -25.61
C ALA A 103 -2.01 1.97 -26.54
N ARG A 104 -0.86 2.48 -26.98
CA ARG A 104 -0.75 3.71 -27.78
C ARG A 104 -1.63 3.72 -29.03
N ALA A 105 -1.68 2.62 -29.79
CA ALA A 105 -2.49 2.50 -31.00
C ALA A 105 -3.99 2.37 -30.66
N ALA A 106 -4.33 1.54 -29.66
CA ALA A 106 -5.70 1.36 -29.19
C ALA A 106 -6.29 2.68 -28.66
N ARG A 107 -5.49 3.48 -27.92
CA ARG A 107 -5.91 4.80 -27.45
C ARG A 107 -6.34 5.73 -28.58
N LYS A 108 -5.64 5.71 -29.73
CA LYS A 108 -6.05 6.48 -30.93
C LYS A 108 -7.38 5.99 -31.54
N ARG A 109 -7.76 4.74 -31.25
CA ARG A 109 -9.06 4.15 -31.66
C ARG A 109 -10.18 4.37 -30.64
N GLY A 110 -9.91 5.06 -29.52
CA GLY A 110 -10.90 5.40 -28.51
C GLY A 110 -10.79 4.65 -27.18
N THR A 111 -9.89 3.66 -27.06
CA THR A 111 -9.61 2.99 -25.79
C THR A 111 -9.08 3.99 -24.75
N ARG A 112 -9.65 3.99 -23.55
CA ARG A 112 -9.18 4.83 -22.44
C ARG A 112 -8.07 4.14 -21.66
N VAL A 113 -7.01 4.89 -21.34
CA VAL A 113 -5.85 4.38 -20.62
C VAL A 113 -5.76 5.03 -19.25
N VAL A 114 -5.89 4.20 -18.20
CA VAL A 114 -5.76 4.60 -16.79
C VAL A 114 -4.44 4.04 -16.25
N TYR A 115 -3.75 4.82 -15.44
CA TYR A 115 -2.59 4.35 -14.68
C TYR A 115 -2.70 4.77 -13.21
N THR A 116 -2.63 3.80 -12.30
CA THR A 116 -2.54 4.06 -10.86
C THR A 116 -1.09 3.90 -10.39
N ALA A 117 -0.51 4.99 -9.92
CA ALA A 117 0.80 5.03 -9.29
C ALA A 117 0.64 4.80 -7.77
N HIS A 118 1.10 3.65 -7.27
CA HIS A 118 1.11 3.29 -5.85
C HIS A 118 2.30 3.89 -5.08
N GLY A 119 3.02 4.81 -5.69
CA GLY A 119 4.18 5.53 -5.17
C GLY A 119 5.26 5.65 -6.25
N PHE A 120 5.56 6.87 -6.68
CA PHE A 120 6.65 7.09 -7.63
C PHE A 120 8.00 6.75 -6.99
N HIS A 121 8.96 6.31 -7.82
CA HIS A 121 10.33 6.03 -7.39
C HIS A 121 11.17 7.30 -7.19
N PHE A 122 10.64 8.47 -7.62
CA PHE A 122 11.22 9.80 -7.43
C PHE A 122 10.35 10.59 -6.43
N PHE A 123 10.84 10.75 -5.24
CA PHE A 123 10.18 11.40 -4.11
C PHE A 123 11.19 12.24 -3.35
N THR A 124 10.75 13.06 -2.41
CA THR A 124 11.64 13.88 -1.56
C THR A 124 12.56 12.96 -0.74
N GLY A 125 13.88 13.10 -0.95
CA GLY A 125 14.89 12.21 -0.35
C GLY A 125 15.25 10.98 -1.20
N ALA A 126 14.62 10.76 -2.35
CA ALA A 126 15.00 9.67 -3.25
C ALA A 126 16.39 9.87 -3.87
N PRO A 127 17.15 8.79 -4.09
CA PRO A 127 18.44 8.87 -4.77
C PRO A 127 18.36 9.57 -6.12
N LEU A 128 19.37 10.38 -6.47
CA LEU A 128 19.40 11.13 -7.73
C LEU A 128 19.21 10.26 -8.97
N LYS A 129 19.74 9.02 -8.95
CA LYS A 129 19.54 8.05 -10.04
C LYS A 129 18.06 7.78 -10.32
N ASN A 130 17.22 7.77 -9.29
CA ASN A 130 15.78 7.56 -9.44
C ASN A 130 15.12 8.75 -10.14
N TRP A 131 15.54 9.96 -9.82
CA TRP A 131 15.06 11.18 -10.49
C TRP A 131 15.47 11.22 -11.97
N LEU A 132 16.71 10.85 -12.27
CA LEU A 132 17.21 10.85 -13.66
C LEU A 132 16.57 9.76 -14.53
N LEU A 133 16.16 8.64 -13.93
CA LEU A 133 15.62 7.50 -14.66
C LEU A 133 14.08 7.51 -14.70
N TYR A 134 13.44 7.56 -13.55
CA TYR A 134 11.97 7.32 -13.46
C TYR A 134 11.16 8.58 -13.73
N TYR A 135 11.63 9.78 -13.33
CA TYR A 135 10.88 11.01 -13.57
C TYR A 135 10.67 11.32 -15.06
N PRO A 136 11.72 11.32 -15.93
CA PRO A 136 11.51 11.57 -17.35
C PRO A 136 10.70 10.44 -18.02
N ALA A 137 10.86 9.19 -17.58
CA ALA A 137 10.07 8.08 -18.09
C ALA A 137 8.57 8.26 -17.78
N GLU A 138 8.21 8.56 -16.52
CA GLU A 138 6.81 8.80 -16.12
C GLU A 138 6.23 10.03 -16.83
N ARG A 139 7.00 11.11 -16.95
CA ARG A 139 6.59 12.30 -17.68
C ARG A 139 6.34 12.02 -19.16
N LEU A 140 7.14 11.17 -19.78
CA LEU A 140 6.94 10.77 -21.18
C LEU A 140 5.68 9.89 -21.31
N LEU A 141 5.54 8.87 -20.46
CA LEU A 141 4.43 7.92 -20.48
C LEU A 141 3.08 8.57 -20.19
N SER A 142 3.07 9.66 -19.42
CA SER A 142 1.85 10.41 -19.13
C SER A 142 1.13 10.93 -20.36
N ARG A 143 1.86 11.18 -21.47
CA ARG A 143 1.27 11.59 -22.76
C ARG A 143 0.33 10.54 -23.36
N TRP A 144 0.44 9.28 -22.93
CA TRP A 144 -0.41 8.16 -23.36
C TRP A 144 -1.32 7.67 -22.25
N THR A 145 -1.63 8.56 -21.30
CA THR A 145 -2.48 8.27 -20.13
C THR A 145 -3.65 9.24 -20.14
N ASP A 146 -4.88 8.72 -20.19
CA ASP A 146 -6.09 9.55 -20.11
C ASP A 146 -6.38 9.96 -18.68
N LEU A 147 -6.14 9.04 -17.72
CA LEU A 147 -6.29 9.29 -16.30
C LEU A 147 -5.09 8.73 -15.52
N LEU A 148 -4.35 9.61 -14.88
CA LEU A 148 -3.26 9.27 -13.95
C LEU A 148 -3.77 9.42 -12.51
N ILE A 149 -3.79 8.31 -11.78
CA ILE A 149 -4.24 8.26 -10.38
C ILE A 149 -3.02 8.15 -9.48
N THR A 150 -2.97 8.97 -8.44
CA THR A 150 -2.01 8.90 -7.35
C THR A 150 -2.73 8.66 -6.03
N ILE A 151 -2.02 8.13 -5.03
CA ILE A 151 -2.60 7.77 -3.75
C ILE A 151 -2.03 8.57 -2.56
N ASN A 152 -1.15 9.52 -2.81
CA ASN A 152 -0.57 10.42 -1.81
C ASN A 152 -0.39 11.82 -2.39
N GLY A 153 -0.31 12.82 -1.51
CA GLY A 153 -0.28 14.24 -1.87
C GLY A 153 0.99 14.66 -2.62
N GLU A 154 2.15 14.08 -2.25
CA GLU A 154 3.42 14.43 -2.88
C GLU A 154 3.45 13.99 -4.36
N ASP A 155 3.04 12.75 -4.64
CA ASP A 155 2.97 12.24 -6.02
C ASP A 155 1.90 12.99 -6.83
N TYR A 156 0.77 13.33 -6.21
CA TYR A 156 -0.26 14.14 -6.84
C TYR A 156 0.26 15.51 -7.29
N ALA A 157 0.95 16.21 -6.38
CA ALA A 157 1.52 17.53 -6.68
C ALA A 157 2.53 17.48 -7.84
N ARG A 158 3.30 16.38 -7.95
CA ARG A 158 4.21 16.15 -9.08
C ARG A 158 3.48 15.76 -10.36
N ALA A 159 2.53 14.84 -10.26
CA ALA A 159 1.77 14.35 -11.40
C ALA A 159 0.97 15.44 -12.10
N LYS A 160 0.51 16.49 -11.38
CA LYS A 160 -0.16 17.66 -11.98
C LYS A 160 0.71 18.42 -13.00
N ARG A 161 2.02 18.18 -13.02
CA ARG A 161 2.94 18.77 -14.00
C ARG A 161 3.17 17.87 -15.21
N PHE A 162 2.53 16.70 -15.27
CA PHE A 162 2.65 15.75 -16.35
C PHE A 162 1.61 16.01 -17.44
N ALA A 163 1.77 15.36 -18.59
CA ALA A 163 0.90 15.55 -19.75
C ALA A 163 -0.25 14.52 -19.83
N ALA A 164 -0.67 13.95 -18.71
CA ALA A 164 -1.86 13.10 -18.65
C ALA A 164 -3.13 13.92 -18.96
N GLY A 165 -4.14 13.29 -19.55
CA GLY A 165 -5.41 13.95 -19.83
C GLY A 165 -6.06 14.49 -18.55
N ARG A 166 -6.02 13.70 -17.48
CA ARG A 166 -6.47 14.08 -16.13
C ARG A 166 -5.54 13.48 -15.08
N VAL A 167 -5.38 14.17 -13.95
CA VAL A 167 -4.70 13.65 -12.75
C VAL A 167 -5.67 13.67 -11.59
N ALA A 168 -5.78 12.56 -10.87
CA ALA A 168 -6.63 12.42 -9.69
C ALA A 168 -5.85 11.92 -8.49
N LEU A 169 -6.24 12.39 -7.30
CA LEU A 169 -5.80 11.86 -6.01
C LEU A 169 -6.94 11.00 -5.46
N VAL A 170 -6.64 9.74 -5.13
CA VAL A 170 -7.57 8.80 -4.51
C VAL A 170 -7.04 8.42 -3.13
N SER A 171 -7.95 8.14 -2.18
CA SER A 171 -7.61 7.81 -0.80
C SER A 171 -7.05 6.37 -0.66
N GLY A 172 -5.97 6.07 -1.37
CA GLY A 172 -5.29 4.77 -1.30
C GLY A 172 -6.01 3.64 -2.03
N VAL A 173 -5.86 2.44 -1.47
CA VAL A 173 -6.43 1.20 -2.02
C VAL A 173 -7.70 0.73 -1.26
N GLY A 174 -8.05 1.44 -0.19
CA GLY A 174 -9.15 1.10 0.69
C GLY A 174 -8.79 0.07 1.76
N VAL A 175 -9.36 0.24 2.95
CA VAL A 175 -9.27 -0.69 4.07
C VAL A 175 -10.68 -1.16 4.43
N ASP A 176 -10.83 -2.47 4.60
CA ASP A 176 -12.07 -3.05 5.14
C ASP A 176 -12.18 -2.73 6.63
N LEU A 177 -12.90 -1.67 6.96
CA LEU A 177 -13.07 -1.20 8.34
C LEU A 177 -13.91 -2.15 9.18
N ALA A 178 -14.70 -3.06 8.59
CA ALA A 178 -15.50 -4.01 9.33
C ALA A 178 -14.63 -5.00 10.10
N ARG A 179 -13.44 -5.32 9.58
CA ARG A 179 -12.46 -6.21 10.23
C ARG A 179 -11.98 -5.72 11.60
N PHE A 180 -12.11 -4.42 11.90
CA PHE A 180 -11.60 -3.77 13.12
C PHE A 180 -12.70 -3.37 14.10
N ARG A 181 -13.96 -3.77 13.85
CA ARG A 181 -15.12 -3.40 14.69
C ARG A 181 -15.52 -4.47 15.69
N GLY A 182 -15.06 -5.70 15.55
CA GLY A 182 -15.43 -6.81 16.43
C GLY A 182 -14.82 -6.67 17.83
N PRO A 183 -15.47 -7.21 18.86
CA PRO A 183 -14.87 -7.33 20.19
C PRO A 183 -13.66 -8.26 20.12
N VAL A 184 -12.56 -7.85 20.76
CA VAL A 184 -11.34 -8.66 20.89
C VAL A 184 -11.04 -8.81 22.39
N ASP A 185 -10.86 -10.03 22.84
CA ASP A 185 -10.33 -10.30 24.17
C ASP A 185 -8.82 -9.98 24.19
N ARG A 186 -8.52 -8.73 24.53
CA ARG A 186 -7.17 -8.19 24.60
C ARG A 186 -6.29 -8.98 25.58
N ALA A 187 -6.85 -9.39 26.72
CA ALA A 187 -6.13 -10.13 27.75
C ALA A 187 -5.76 -11.54 27.26
N ALA A 188 -6.69 -12.23 26.59
CA ALA A 188 -6.42 -13.55 26.02
C ALA A 188 -5.35 -13.50 24.91
N VAL A 189 -5.39 -12.47 24.02
CA VAL A 189 -4.37 -12.30 22.98
C VAL A 189 -2.99 -12.06 23.59
N ARG A 190 -2.89 -11.20 24.61
CA ARG A 190 -1.63 -10.91 25.33
C ARG A 190 -1.09 -12.13 26.04
N ALA A 191 -1.94 -12.83 26.80
CA ALA A 191 -1.56 -14.06 27.51
C ALA A 191 -1.05 -15.16 26.55
N GLY A 192 -1.66 -15.29 25.37
CA GLY A 192 -1.20 -16.20 24.31
C GLY A 192 0.19 -15.86 23.73
N LEU A 193 0.68 -14.64 23.96
CA LEU A 193 2.01 -14.18 23.60
C LEU A 193 2.99 -14.14 24.78
N GLY A 194 2.55 -14.57 25.97
CA GLY A 194 3.36 -14.48 27.20
C GLY A 194 3.51 -13.05 27.75
N ILE A 195 2.58 -12.13 27.37
CA ILE A 195 2.62 -10.72 27.76
C ILE A 195 1.60 -10.50 28.86
N GLY A 196 2.01 -9.80 29.92
CA GLY A 196 1.14 -9.43 31.03
C GLY A 196 0.00 -8.47 30.62
N PRO A 197 -1.09 -8.42 31.38
CA PRO A 197 -2.23 -7.57 31.04
C PRO A 197 -1.91 -6.08 31.08
N GLU A 198 -0.98 -5.67 31.94
CA GLU A 198 -0.58 -4.27 32.15
C GLU A 198 0.68 -3.87 31.37
N ASP A 199 1.37 -4.84 30.74
CA ASP A 199 2.59 -4.54 29.99
C ASP A 199 2.29 -3.66 28.78
N ALA A 200 3.22 -2.76 28.46
CA ALA A 200 3.09 -1.91 27.30
C ALA A 200 3.38 -2.72 26.01
N VAL A 201 2.51 -2.59 25.01
CA VAL A 201 2.66 -3.35 23.75
C VAL A 201 2.74 -2.40 22.55
N LEU A 202 3.89 -2.41 21.92
CA LEU A 202 4.15 -1.74 20.65
C LEU A 202 3.96 -2.74 19.50
N ILE A 203 3.45 -2.30 18.37
CA ILE A 203 3.30 -3.17 17.20
C ILE A 203 3.80 -2.48 15.93
N THR A 204 4.45 -3.25 15.07
CA THR A 204 4.76 -2.88 13.69
C THR A 204 4.38 -4.02 12.75
N VAL A 205 3.87 -3.68 11.56
CA VAL A 205 3.40 -4.65 10.57
C VAL A 205 4.07 -4.37 9.24
N GLY A 206 4.76 -5.35 8.70
CA GLY A 206 5.42 -5.23 7.40
C GLY A 206 6.59 -6.18 7.21
N GLU A 207 7.10 -6.20 5.98
CA GLU A 207 8.27 -6.97 5.61
C GLU A 207 9.51 -6.56 6.43
N HIS A 208 10.28 -7.53 6.93
CA HIS A 208 11.56 -7.24 7.61
C HIS A 208 12.64 -6.91 6.58
N SER A 209 12.62 -5.67 6.10
CA SER A 209 13.53 -5.13 5.08
C SER A 209 14.17 -3.82 5.56
N GLU A 210 15.29 -3.44 4.95
CA GLU A 210 15.98 -2.17 5.27
C GLU A 210 15.02 -0.96 5.14
N ARG A 211 14.13 -0.98 4.14
CA ARG A 211 13.16 0.08 3.90
C ARG A 211 12.20 0.29 5.07
N LYS A 212 11.85 -0.76 5.80
CA LYS A 212 10.94 -0.69 6.96
C LYS A 212 11.63 -0.21 8.23
N ASN A 213 12.96 -0.26 8.28
CA ASN A 213 13.80 0.33 9.34
C ASN A 213 13.38 -0.11 10.77
N HIS A 214 13.09 -1.42 10.90
CA HIS A 214 12.62 -2.00 12.16
C HIS A 214 13.66 -1.92 13.29
N GLU A 215 14.94 -1.72 12.95
CA GLU A 215 16.02 -1.45 13.90
C GLU A 215 15.73 -0.25 14.79
N THR A 216 15.09 0.80 14.24
CA THR A 216 14.68 1.97 15.01
C THR A 216 13.58 1.63 16.03
N VAL A 217 12.69 0.67 15.74
CA VAL A 217 11.63 0.26 16.69
C VAL A 217 12.25 -0.39 17.92
N ILE A 218 13.18 -1.34 17.74
CA ILE A 218 13.87 -2.03 18.84
C ILE A 218 14.66 -1.01 19.67
N ALA A 219 15.48 -0.17 19.01
CA ALA A 219 16.27 0.83 19.70
C ALA A 219 15.43 1.85 20.48
N ALA A 220 14.27 2.24 19.95
CA ALA A 220 13.38 3.18 20.62
C ALA A 220 12.62 2.55 21.80
N ALA A 221 12.33 1.26 21.74
CA ALA A 221 11.64 0.52 22.80
C ALA A 221 12.58 0.11 23.96
N ALA A 222 13.88 -0.10 23.66
CA ALA A 222 14.84 -0.62 24.64
C ALA A 222 14.89 0.14 25.97
N PRO A 223 14.91 1.49 26.03
CA PRO A 223 14.93 2.25 27.27
C PRO A 223 13.57 2.32 27.99
N ILE A 224 12.51 1.76 27.42
CA ILE A 224 11.16 1.77 28.01
C ILE A 224 10.93 0.47 28.75
N GLU A 225 10.94 0.53 30.10
CA GLU A 225 10.76 -0.61 30.95
C GLU A 225 9.40 -1.30 30.71
N GLY A 226 9.38 -2.62 30.65
CA GLY A 226 8.15 -3.42 30.43
C GLY A 226 7.51 -3.27 29.05
N ALA A 227 8.16 -2.57 28.10
CA ALA A 227 7.61 -2.46 26.75
C ALA A 227 7.95 -3.70 25.90
N HIS A 228 6.92 -4.36 25.40
CA HIS A 228 7.01 -5.45 24.41
C HIS A 228 6.83 -4.91 23.00
N VAL A 229 7.49 -5.54 22.02
CA VAL A 229 7.39 -5.19 20.61
C VAL A 229 6.91 -6.38 19.78
N LEU A 230 5.80 -6.22 19.07
CA LEU A 230 5.27 -7.23 18.14
C LEU A 230 5.70 -6.89 16.71
N PHE A 231 6.47 -7.78 16.09
CA PHE A 231 6.83 -7.72 14.69
C PHE A 231 5.98 -8.70 13.88
N CYS A 232 5.06 -8.17 13.07
CA CYS A 232 4.18 -8.96 12.21
C CYS A 232 4.66 -8.88 10.76
N GLY A 233 5.38 -9.88 10.31
CA GLY A 233 5.96 -9.97 8.96
C GLY A 233 7.10 -10.95 8.89
N VAL A 234 7.65 -11.09 7.70
CA VAL A 234 8.84 -11.89 7.40
C VAL A 234 9.78 -11.07 6.51
N GLY A 235 11.04 -11.42 6.46
CA GLY A 235 11.99 -10.75 5.57
C GLY A 235 13.44 -11.10 5.87
N ASP A 236 14.34 -10.64 5.03
CA ASP A 236 15.78 -10.96 5.04
C ASP A 236 16.53 -10.30 6.21
N ARG A 237 15.93 -9.28 6.85
CA ARG A 237 16.53 -8.57 7.99
C ARG A 237 16.25 -9.22 9.34
N GLN A 238 15.43 -10.27 9.43
CA GLN A 238 15.01 -10.85 10.70
C GLN A 238 16.19 -11.25 11.59
N ALA A 239 17.17 -11.97 11.06
CA ALA A 239 18.33 -12.38 11.84
C ALA A 239 19.14 -11.19 12.41
N ALA A 240 19.21 -10.07 11.68
CA ALA A 240 19.86 -8.85 12.16
C ALA A 240 19.05 -8.18 13.29
N LEU A 241 17.73 -8.19 13.19
CA LEU A 241 16.83 -7.66 14.23
C LEU A 241 16.88 -8.50 15.51
N GLU A 242 16.91 -9.82 15.39
CA GLU A 242 17.07 -10.74 16.53
C GLU A 242 18.43 -10.53 17.23
N LYS A 243 19.49 -10.30 16.44
CA LYS A 243 20.82 -9.97 17.00
C LYS A 243 20.76 -8.65 17.76
N GLN A 244 20.17 -7.60 17.20
CA GLN A 244 20.03 -6.30 17.86
C GLN A 244 19.19 -6.40 19.14
N ALA A 245 18.13 -7.20 19.15
CA ALA A 245 17.32 -7.43 20.35
C ALA A 245 18.15 -8.01 21.49
N ARG A 246 19.00 -9.01 21.21
CA ARG A 246 19.95 -9.56 22.21
C ARG A 246 20.97 -8.53 22.68
N GLU A 247 21.56 -7.74 21.77
CA GLU A 247 22.56 -6.70 22.12
C GLU A 247 21.98 -5.59 23.01
N LEU A 248 20.66 -5.42 23.02
CA LEU A 248 19.92 -4.43 23.81
C LEU A 248 19.14 -5.04 24.99
N ASP A 249 19.39 -6.30 25.35
CA ASP A 249 18.70 -7.05 26.41
C ASP A 249 17.16 -7.02 26.26
N MET A 250 16.71 -7.19 25.00
CA MET A 250 15.30 -7.12 24.60
C MET A 250 14.72 -8.46 24.10
N GLU A 251 15.50 -9.58 24.13
CA GLU A 251 15.07 -10.85 23.52
C GLU A 251 13.77 -11.41 24.09
N ASP A 252 13.52 -11.23 25.37
CA ASP A 252 12.27 -11.66 26.04
C ASP A 252 11.07 -10.72 25.76
N ARG A 253 11.33 -9.53 25.20
CA ARG A 253 10.31 -8.49 24.94
C ARG A 253 10.08 -8.21 23.46
N VAL A 254 10.87 -8.82 22.56
CA VAL A 254 10.70 -8.69 21.11
C VAL A 254 10.13 -9.98 20.53
N HIS A 255 8.93 -9.90 19.97
CA HIS A 255 8.16 -11.03 19.46
C HIS A 255 8.10 -11.01 17.93
N PHE A 256 8.84 -11.92 17.28
CA PHE A 256 8.77 -12.11 15.82
C PHE A 256 7.65 -13.09 15.49
N LEU A 257 6.47 -12.60 15.08
CA LEU A 257 5.27 -13.39 14.90
C LEU A 257 5.12 -13.98 13.48
N GLY A 258 6.06 -13.66 12.58
CA GLY A 258 5.97 -14.11 11.20
C GLY A 258 4.77 -13.51 10.46
N PHE A 259 4.34 -14.17 9.37
CA PHE A 259 3.16 -13.76 8.62
C PHE A 259 1.87 -14.11 9.39
N ARG A 260 1.08 -13.09 9.74
CA ARG A 260 -0.16 -13.24 10.51
C ARG A 260 -1.39 -12.86 9.69
N LYS A 261 -2.50 -13.58 9.90
CA LYS A 261 -3.80 -13.27 9.29
C LYS A 261 -4.75 -12.55 10.29
N ASP A 262 -4.45 -12.65 11.56
CA ASP A 262 -5.20 -12.09 12.69
C ASP A 262 -4.70 -10.71 13.12
N ILE A 263 -4.19 -9.93 12.16
CA ILE A 263 -3.71 -8.56 12.40
C ILE A 263 -4.71 -7.70 13.17
N PRO A 264 -6.04 -7.74 12.92
CA PRO A 264 -7.00 -6.98 13.72
C PRO A 264 -6.95 -7.28 15.23
N ALA A 265 -6.78 -8.55 15.60
CA ALA A 265 -6.68 -8.94 17.00
C ALA A 265 -5.37 -8.47 17.65
N LEU A 266 -4.24 -8.57 16.94
CA LEU A 266 -2.94 -8.09 17.41
C LEU A 266 -2.92 -6.57 17.57
N LEU A 267 -3.49 -5.82 16.62
CA LEU A 267 -3.63 -4.37 16.73
C LEU A 267 -4.52 -3.98 17.91
N ALA A 268 -5.66 -4.67 18.13
CA ALA A 268 -6.53 -4.41 19.26
C ALA A 268 -5.86 -4.72 20.61
N ALA A 269 -4.92 -5.68 20.65
CA ALA A 269 -4.15 -6.02 21.84
C ALA A 269 -2.98 -5.08 22.13
N SER A 270 -2.63 -4.20 21.19
CA SER A 270 -1.50 -3.26 21.29
C SER A 270 -1.91 -1.90 21.83
N ASP A 271 -0.90 -1.07 22.20
CA ASP A 271 -1.07 0.28 22.73
C ASP A 271 -0.67 1.37 21.76
N VAL A 272 0.41 1.14 21.00
CA VAL A 272 0.98 2.11 20.05
C VAL A 272 1.44 1.40 18.79
N PHE A 273 1.10 1.95 17.63
CA PHE A 273 1.68 1.54 16.36
C PHE A 273 2.94 2.34 16.06
N VAL A 274 4.06 1.64 15.79
CA VAL A 274 5.36 2.28 15.53
C VAL A 274 5.83 1.90 14.13
N PHE A 275 6.13 2.92 13.29
CA PHE A 275 6.43 2.66 11.87
C PHE A 275 7.47 3.63 11.29
N PRO A 276 8.78 3.38 11.54
CA PRO A 276 9.87 4.27 11.16
C PRO A 276 10.36 4.08 9.71
N SER A 277 9.50 3.66 8.78
CA SER A 277 9.85 3.37 7.39
C SER A 277 10.64 4.51 6.74
N LEU A 278 11.63 4.15 5.91
CA LEU A 278 12.42 5.12 5.13
C LEU A 278 11.67 5.64 3.90
N GLN A 279 10.69 4.88 3.42
CA GLN A 279 9.92 5.19 2.22
C GLN A 279 8.60 4.44 2.20
N GLU A 280 7.50 5.16 1.91
CA GLU A 280 6.17 4.59 1.67
C GLU A 280 5.48 5.23 0.45
N GLY A 281 4.46 4.56 -0.07
CA GLY A 281 3.49 5.13 -1.03
C GLY A 281 2.28 5.71 -0.30
N LEU A 282 1.48 4.82 0.28
CA LEU A 282 0.46 5.04 1.31
C LEU A 282 0.30 3.72 2.06
N PRO A 283 0.82 3.60 3.30
CA PRO A 283 0.99 2.30 3.96
C PRO A 283 -0.32 1.72 4.49
N VAL A 284 -0.73 0.57 3.97
CA VAL A 284 -1.93 -0.15 4.42
C VAL A 284 -1.81 -0.52 5.91
N ALA A 285 -0.63 -0.94 6.37
CA ALA A 285 -0.40 -1.30 7.77
C ALA A 285 -0.71 -0.14 8.74
N GLN A 286 -0.33 1.09 8.39
CA GLN A 286 -0.68 2.27 9.19
C GLN A 286 -2.18 2.56 9.14
N MET A 287 -2.81 2.43 7.97
CA MET A 287 -4.27 2.60 7.85
C MET A 287 -5.02 1.55 8.69
N GLU A 288 -4.55 0.28 8.72
CA GLU A 288 -5.12 -0.77 9.55
C GLU A 288 -4.97 -0.46 11.05
N ALA A 289 -3.79 0.01 11.48
CA ALA A 289 -3.55 0.44 12.86
C ALA A 289 -4.46 1.61 13.26
N MET A 290 -4.61 2.60 12.39
CA MET A 290 -5.54 3.73 12.60
C MET A 290 -7.00 3.27 12.64
N ALA A 291 -7.40 2.30 11.81
CA ALA A 291 -8.75 1.72 11.83
C ALA A 291 -9.02 0.94 13.13
N ALA A 292 -8.02 0.26 13.67
CA ALA A 292 -8.07 -0.36 14.99
C ALA A 292 -8.12 0.67 16.13
N GLY A 293 -7.81 1.94 15.84
CA GLY A 293 -7.83 3.04 16.81
C GLY A 293 -6.56 3.15 17.65
N LEU A 294 -5.41 2.76 17.09
CA LEU A 294 -4.13 3.00 17.72
C LEU A 294 -3.61 4.41 17.44
N PRO A 295 -2.99 5.10 18.41
CA PRO A 295 -2.12 6.22 18.13
C PRO A 295 -0.88 5.71 17.38
N CYS A 296 -0.32 6.54 16.51
CA CYS A 296 0.76 6.16 15.62
C CYS A 296 2.00 7.03 15.88
N VAL A 297 3.17 6.41 16.07
CA VAL A 297 4.47 7.09 16.02
C VAL A 297 5.17 6.62 14.76
N VAL A 298 5.26 7.49 13.75
CA VAL A 298 5.70 7.10 12.41
C VAL A 298 6.72 8.08 11.85
N SER A 299 7.46 7.64 10.85
CA SER A 299 8.41 8.53 10.18
C SER A 299 7.70 9.59 9.33
N ASP A 300 8.27 10.80 9.32
CA ASP A 300 7.83 11.92 8.46
C ASP A 300 8.35 11.70 7.03
N VAL A 301 7.70 10.77 6.36
CA VAL A 301 7.94 10.48 4.94
C VAL A 301 6.61 10.47 4.19
N ARG A 302 6.69 10.64 2.89
CA ARG A 302 5.54 10.54 1.98
C ARG A 302 4.69 9.30 2.31
N GLY A 303 3.39 9.44 2.30
CA GLY A 303 2.43 8.40 2.64
C GLY A 303 2.13 8.31 4.14
N ASN A 304 3.14 8.28 4.99
CA ASN A 304 2.90 8.31 6.44
C ASN A 304 2.29 9.66 6.88
N ASN A 305 2.87 10.76 6.40
CA ASN A 305 2.41 12.11 6.72
C ASN A 305 1.13 12.53 6.00
N ASP A 306 0.70 11.80 4.96
CA ASP A 306 -0.64 11.96 4.37
C ASP A 306 -1.76 11.44 5.31
N LEU A 307 -1.43 10.51 6.21
CA LEU A 307 -2.38 9.83 7.09
C LEU A 307 -2.47 10.48 8.47
N ILE A 308 -1.37 11.00 9.01
CA ILE A 308 -1.29 11.52 10.39
C ILE A 308 -1.24 13.03 10.41
N ALA A 309 -2.20 13.64 11.11
CA ALA A 309 -2.08 15.00 11.58
C ALA A 309 -1.28 15.01 12.91
N PRO A 310 -0.09 15.63 12.94
CA PRO A 310 0.77 15.63 14.13
C PRO A 310 0.07 16.17 15.38
N GLY A 311 0.15 15.43 16.49
CA GLY A 311 -0.50 15.78 17.75
C GLY A 311 -1.99 15.44 17.85
N GLU A 312 -2.66 15.06 16.74
CA GLU A 312 -4.06 14.65 16.73
C GLU A 312 -4.25 13.13 16.65
N GLY A 313 -3.58 12.47 15.70
CA GLY A 313 -3.67 11.01 15.49
C GLY A 313 -2.37 10.27 15.86
N GLY A 314 -1.31 11.02 16.14
CA GLY A 314 0.01 10.48 16.44
C GLY A 314 1.11 11.51 16.29
N PHE A 315 2.35 11.05 16.13
CA PHE A 315 3.54 11.87 15.99
C PHE A 315 4.35 11.48 14.75
N LEU A 316 5.00 12.50 14.16
CA LEU A 316 5.90 12.35 13.01
C LEU A 316 7.35 12.65 13.45
N ARG A 317 8.28 11.77 13.08
CA ARG A 317 9.71 11.89 13.38
C ARG A 317 10.56 11.60 12.16
N ALA A 318 11.78 12.13 12.14
CA ALA A 318 12.75 11.67 11.13
C ALA A 318 12.95 10.14 11.27
N PRO A 319 13.09 9.39 10.19
CA PRO A 319 13.05 7.91 10.24
C PRO A 319 14.07 7.25 11.18
N ARG A 320 15.21 7.93 11.45
CA ARG A 320 16.29 7.44 12.32
C ARG A 320 16.43 8.23 13.63
N ASP A 321 15.43 9.02 13.97
CA ASP A 321 15.38 9.77 15.24
C ASP A 321 14.90 8.87 16.38
N VAL A 322 15.76 7.94 16.79
CA VAL A 322 15.48 6.99 17.89
C VAL A 322 14.98 7.71 19.15
N SER A 323 15.65 8.80 19.54
CA SER A 323 15.29 9.57 20.75
C SER A 323 13.88 10.16 20.65
N GLY A 324 13.53 10.75 19.49
CA GLY A 324 12.18 11.28 19.26
C GLY A 324 11.12 10.19 19.28
N PHE A 325 11.38 9.02 18.66
CA PHE A 325 10.49 7.86 18.76
C PHE A 325 10.31 7.41 20.20
N THR A 326 11.40 7.26 20.97
CA THR A 326 11.34 6.89 22.40
C THR A 326 10.48 7.87 23.21
N GLN A 327 10.71 9.18 23.05
CA GLN A 327 9.97 10.21 23.79
C GLN A 327 8.47 10.17 23.49
N ASP A 328 8.08 10.03 22.22
CA ASP A 328 6.66 9.99 21.83
C ASP A 328 5.99 8.69 22.27
N ILE A 329 6.67 7.55 22.17
CA ILE A 329 6.17 6.28 22.68
C ILE A 329 5.96 6.38 24.20
N ALA A 330 6.97 6.81 24.96
CA ALA A 330 6.86 6.95 26.42
C ALA A 330 5.72 7.91 26.81
N ARG A 331 5.58 9.05 26.11
CA ARG A 331 4.47 9.99 26.31
C ARG A 331 3.10 9.33 26.10
N LEU A 332 2.94 8.55 25.05
CA LEU A 332 1.69 7.83 24.77
C LEU A 332 1.42 6.76 25.83
N LEU A 333 2.45 6.01 26.25
CA LEU A 333 2.28 4.97 27.29
C LEU A 333 1.91 5.58 28.64
N ALA A 334 2.44 6.74 29.00
CA ALA A 334 2.14 7.43 30.25
C ALA A 334 0.74 8.09 30.28
N ASP A 335 0.10 8.34 29.13
CA ASP A 335 -1.19 9.06 29.05
C ASP A 335 -2.25 8.23 28.29
N PRO A 336 -3.02 7.36 29.00
CA PRO A 336 -4.10 6.58 28.39
C PRO A 336 -5.20 7.43 27.76
N ALA A 337 -5.47 8.63 28.31
CA ALA A 337 -6.47 9.53 27.78
C ALA A 337 -6.01 10.13 26.43
N LEU A 338 -4.72 10.46 26.28
CA LEU A 338 -4.14 10.88 25.02
C LEU A 338 -4.24 9.75 23.99
N ARG A 339 -3.89 8.50 24.36
CA ARG A 339 -4.02 7.35 23.47
C ARG A 339 -5.45 7.18 22.96
N ALA A 340 -6.43 7.26 23.87
CA ALA A 340 -7.85 7.10 23.52
C ALA A 340 -8.32 8.21 22.56
N ARG A 341 -7.97 9.47 22.82
CA ARG A 341 -8.32 10.61 21.94
C ARG A 341 -7.71 10.47 20.54
N MET A 342 -6.43 10.14 20.48
CA MET A 342 -5.73 9.95 19.20
C MET A 342 -6.30 8.74 18.43
N GLY A 343 -6.57 7.64 19.12
CA GLY A 343 -7.17 6.45 18.51
C GLY A 343 -8.56 6.73 17.93
N GLU A 344 -9.41 7.47 18.65
CA GLU A 344 -10.72 7.84 18.13
C GLU A 344 -10.62 8.82 16.95
N ARG A 345 -9.67 9.75 16.97
CA ARG A 345 -9.39 10.62 15.82
C ARG A 345 -8.98 9.78 14.59
N ASN A 346 -8.12 8.78 14.78
CA ASN A 346 -7.67 7.89 13.73
C ASN A 346 -8.82 7.06 13.14
N ARG A 347 -9.71 6.47 13.97
CA ARG A 347 -10.90 5.76 13.48
C ARG A 347 -11.80 6.64 12.63
N ARG A 348 -12.00 7.89 13.03
CA ARG A 348 -12.80 8.85 12.24
C ARG A 348 -12.14 9.18 10.91
N GLU A 349 -10.84 9.40 10.92
CA GLU A 349 -10.07 9.71 9.71
C GLU A 349 -10.12 8.56 8.70
N MET A 350 -10.08 7.31 9.17
CA MET A 350 -10.12 6.12 8.31
C MET A 350 -11.43 5.95 7.53
N ARG A 351 -12.49 6.65 7.86
CA ARG A 351 -13.76 6.58 7.08
C ARG A 351 -13.55 6.98 5.62
N ARG A 352 -12.71 7.97 5.34
CA ARG A 352 -12.40 8.40 3.96
C ARG A 352 -11.51 7.43 3.20
N TYR A 353 -10.80 6.54 3.94
CA TYR A 353 -9.95 5.49 3.41
C TYR A 353 -10.62 4.12 3.44
N SER A 354 -11.91 4.05 3.77
CA SER A 354 -12.64 2.78 3.74
C SER A 354 -12.71 2.23 2.31
N LEU A 355 -12.82 0.90 2.20
CA LEU A 355 -12.95 0.23 0.90
C LEU A 355 -14.13 0.80 0.09
N GLU A 356 -15.27 1.07 0.75
CA GLU A 356 -16.45 1.65 0.13
C GLU A 356 -16.19 3.07 -0.39
N ALA A 357 -15.54 3.92 0.42
CA ALA A 357 -15.24 5.30 0.02
C ALA A 357 -14.25 5.35 -1.15
N VAL A 358 -13.22 4.52 -1.13
CA VAL A 358 -12.24 4.43 -2.22
C VAL A 358 -12.88 3.85 -3.48
N LEU A 359 -13.71 2.80 -3.36
CA LEU A 359 -14.45 2.24 -4.49
C LEU A 359 -15.37 3.29 -5.13
N ALA A 360 -16.06 4.09 -4.32
CA ALA A 360 -16.91 5.19 -4.82
C ALA A 360 -16.09 6.23 -5.61
N GLN A 361 -14.90 6.64 -5.08
CA GLN A 361 -13.99 7.55 -5.79
C GLN A 361 -13.53 6.96 -7.13
N MET A 362 -13.08 5.71 -7.14
CA MET A 362 -12.59 5.03 -8.35
C MET A 362 -13.68 4.84 -9.39
N THR A 363 -14.86 4.42 -8.97
CA THR A 363 -15.99 4.19 -9.90
C THR A 363 -16.53 5.48 -10.49
N ALA A 364 -16.52 6.59 -9.76
CA ALA A 364 -16.83 7.91 -10.30
C ALA A 364 -15.82 8.32 -11.39
N LEU A 365 -14.52 8.09 -11.17
CA LEU A 365 -13.47 8.35 -12.16
C LEU A 365 -13.65 7.48 -13.42
N TYR A 366 -13.95 6.18 -13.27
CA TYR A 366 -14.18 5.28 -14.41
C TYR A 366 -15.41 5.72 -15.22
N ARG A 367 -16.54 6.02 -14.56
CA ARG A 367 -17.76 6.51 -15.24
C ARG A 367 -17.48 7.79 -16.00
N GLY A 368 -16.88 8.80 -15.35
CA GLY A 368 -16.55 10.06 -16.02
C GLY A 368 -15.69 9.85 -17.27
N LEU A 369 -14.71 8.93 -17.20
CA LEU A 369 -13.83 8.64 -18.33
C LEU A 369 -14.52 7.88 -19.48
N LEU A 370 -15.42 6.94 -19.15
CA LEU A 370 -16.14 6.11 -20.14
C LEU A 370 -17.33 6.85 -20.78
N ASP A 371 -18.03 7.65 -20.00
CA ASP A 371 -19.20 8.40 -20.46
C ASP A 371 -18.83 9.71 -21.18
N GLY A 372 -17.55 10.08 -21.16
CA GLY A 372 -17.08 11.36 -21.73
C GLY A 372 -17.60 12.59 -20.98
N ARG A 373 -18.09 12.40 -19.74
CA ARG A 373 -18.54 13.48 -18.85
C ARG A 373 -17.39 13.82 -17.90
N GLU A 374 -17.01 15.09 -17.83
CA GLU A 374 -16.21 15.57 -16.69
C GLU A 374 -17.09 15.52 -15.44
N PRO A 375 -16.68 14.82 -14.36
CA PRO A 375 -17.34 14.91 -13.08
C PRO A 375 -16.98 16.21 -12.37
#